data_6d4ccf20b4dbb356030bc44f7c165c4f
#
_entry.id   6d4ccf20b4dbb356030bc44f7c165c4f
#
_cell.length_a   1.000
_cell.length_b   1.000
_cell.length_c   1.000
_cell.angle_alpha   90.00
_cell.angle_beta   90.00
_cell.angle_gamma   90.00
#
_symmetry.space_group_name_H-M   'P 1'
#
loop_
_entity.id
_entity.type
_entity.pdbx_description
1 polymer ?
#
loop_
_entity_poly.entity_id
_entity_poly.type
_entity_poly.pdbx_seq_one_letter_code
_entity_poly.pdbx_strand_id
1 'polypeptide(L)'
;MNKSLGCPFLWKLFFFSMLTVAFGGALVATPVRAAERSLPESIQAGLNYLLKLNETPAVTTIAPGELVPLIDFILADKAAGDLYHSTTDRLPNPLVYHQLDLAQPLATIVQYAFHPVIPSHVLALSSVRHSYWKEVNGKPQPLPANLAGRLADPGTPLVIHGVEHEEIAPDLFSGAYYSYDLERTLIMCRVSGHTVWISLARQRDRSDVGRKGVVLGPDEGWNYLYTGEKGINRMGLGWVDSYMYEAFSVIVYVQPDDARPLVRCGIFKWLRAGWNDMNFVRESHIRSGLERYAESFREIIEAPSLPAPDRIAATAEAIGRMSLAQLKDEGRRHLQRLKERYGREGRFPDKWYAQAVEKGNYLDQLTRPQLEAIIFLDYMKKTLGRVPAQDSQLAMRPSYSARPLP
;
A
#
# COMPACT_ATOMS: atom_id res chain seq x y z
N MET A 1 -25.45 -70.16 12.02
CA MET A 1 -26.85 -69.72 12.20
C MET A 1 -26.82 -68.19 12.12
N ASN A 2 -27.12 -67.63 10.96
CA ASN A 2 -28.32 -66.83 10.63
C ASN A 2 -28.49 -65.59 11.53
N LYS A 3 -28.59 -64.33 11.10
CA LYS A 3 -29.17 -63.65 9.92
C LYS A 3 -28.70 -62.19 10.01
N SER A 4 -28.17 -61.47 9.04
CA SER A 4 -28.75 -60.72 7.93
C SER A 4 -29.71 -59.56 8.31
N LEU A 5 -29.55 -58.41 7.59
CA LEU A 5 -30.43 -57.29 7.36
C LEU A 5 -30.20 -56.09 8.30
N GLY A 6 -30.09 -54.83 7.85
CA GLY A 6 -30.33 -54.24 6.55
C GLY A 6 -30.18 -52.74 6.73
N CYS A 7 -29.70 -52.07 5.71
CA CYS A 7 -29.70 -50.61 5.55
C CYS A 7 -31.14 -50.09 5.36
N PRO A 8 -31.52 -48.90 5.77
CA PRO A 8 -31.95 -47.99 4.75
C PRO A 8 -31.46 -46.52 4.89
N PHE A 9 -31.04 -46.04 3.79
CA PHE A 9 -31.02 -44.70 3.30
C PHE A 9 -32.28 -43.89 3.68
N LEU A 10 -32.17 -42.78 4.33
CA LEU A 10 -33.25 -41.82 4.49
C LEU A 10 -32.80 -40.42 4.09
N TRP A 11 -33.16 -40.08 2.86
CA TRP A 11 -33.22 -38.77 2.26
C TRP A 11 -34.20 -37.90 3.04
N LYS A 12 -33.77 -36.76 3.58
CA LYS A 12 -34.72 -35.74 4.05
C LYS A 12 -34.55 -34.50 3.19
N LEU A 13 -35.51 -34.35 2.28
CA LEU A 13 -35.92 -33.10 1.65
C LEU A 13 -36.27 -32.09 2.74
N PHE A 14 -35.66 -30.90 2.71
CA PHE A 14 -36.14 -29.74 3.44
C PHE A 14 -36.96 -28.86 2.52
N PHE A 15 -38.22 -28.75 2.86
CA PHE A 15 -39.25 -27.91 2.25
C PHE A 15 -38.85 -26.42 2.39
N PHE A 16 -38.94 -25.72 1.28
CA PHE A 16 -38.96 -24.25 1.21
C PHE A 16 -40.34 -23.79 1.69
N SER A 17 -40.43 -23.14 2.84
CA SER A 17 -41.60 -22.41 3.26
C SER A 17 -41.47 -20.96 2.79
N MET A 18 -42.30 -20.61 1.81
CA MET A 18 -42.48 -19.27 1.25
C MET A 18 -43.38 -18.47 2.19
N LEU A 19 -42.80 -17.57 2.99
CA LEU A 19 -43.55 -16.62 3.81
C LEU A 19 -43.61 -15.28 3.05
N THR A 20 -44.71 -15.00 2.40
CA THR A 20 -45.05 -13.69 1.85
C THR A 20 -45.44 -12.74 2.98
N VAL A 21 -44.55 -11.82 3.31
CA VAL A 21 -44.86 -10.66 4.15
C VAL A 21 -44.99 -9.44 3.24
N ALA A 22 -46.24 -8.91 3.18
CA ALA A 22 -46.52 -7.63 2.55
C ALA A 22 -45.86 -6.51 3.36
N PHE A 23 -44.88 -5.81 2.78
CA PHE A 23 -44.30 -4.61 3.38
C PHE A 23 -44.74 -3.39 2.61
N GLY A 24 -45.30 -2.46 3.39
CA GLY A 24 -45.60 -1.10 2.97
C GLY A 24 -44.36 -0.39 2.49
N GLY A 25 -44.51 0.45 1.47
CA GLY A 25 -43.42 1.12 0.77
C GLY A 25 -42.59 2.03 1.65
N ALA A 26 -41.41 1.55 2.05
CA ALA A 26 -40.26 2.40 2.32
C ALA A 26 -39.48 2.55 1.01
N LEU A 27 -39.43 3.76 0.49
CA LEU A 27 -38.50 4.10 -0.59
C LEU A 27 -37.06 3.81 -0.10
N VAL A 28 -36.61 2.59 -0.39
CA VAL A 28 -35.18 2.28 -0.28
C VAL A 28 -34.50 3.06 -1.40
N ALA A 29 -33.83 4.14 -1.03
CA ALA A 29 -32.95 4.85 -1.95
C ALA A 29 -31.97 3.81 -2.52
N THR A 30 -32.17 3.42 -3.78
CA THR A 30 -31.20 2.61 -4.51
C THR A 30 -29.89 3.39 -4.50
N PRO A 31 -28.77 2.78 -4.05
CA PRO A 31 -27.49 3.46 -4.16
C PRO A 31 -27.29 3.82 -5.64
N VAL A 32 -27.10 5.11 -5.91
CA VAL A 32 -26.78 5.59 -7.25
C VAL A 32 -25.49 4.86 -7.64
N ARG A 33 -25.63 3.87 -8.53
CA ARG A 33 -24.48 3.15 -9.08
C ARG A 33 -23.70 4.18 -9.86
N ALA A 34 -22.43 4.43 -9.47
CA ALA A 34 -21.55 5.32 -10.20
C ALA A 34 -21.57 4.92 -11.67
N ALA A 35 -21.74 5.90 -12.56
CA ALA A 35 -21.79 5.63 -14.00
C ALA A 35 -20.42 5.11 -14.43
N GLU A 36 -20.42 3.90 -14.95
CA GLU A 36 -19.22 3.32 -15.59
C GLU A 36 -18.93 4.13 -16.86
N ARG A 37 -17.75 4.73 -16.93
CA ARG A 37 -17.32 5.54 -18.08
C ARG A 37 -16.11 4.91 -18.74
N SER A 38 -16.11 4.86 -20.05
CA SER A 38 -14.91 4.53 -20.81
C SER A 38 -13.88 5.65 -20.61
N LEU A 39 -12.63 5.26 -20.35
CA LEU A 39 -11.53 6.21 -20.30
C LEU A 39 -11.33 6.80 -21.70
N PRO A 40 -11.29 8.13 -21.87
CA PRO A 40 -11.09 8.75 -23.19
C PRO A 40 -9.86 8.20 -23.89
N GLU A 41 -9.92 8.03 -25.22
CA GLU A 41 -8.84 7.44 -26.01
C GLU A 41 -7.52 8.21 -25.87
N SER A 42 -7.59 9.54 -25.79
CA SER A 42 -6.42 10.40 -25.59
C SER A 42 -5.73 10.15 -24.25
N ILE A 43 -6.50 9.80 -23.19
CA ILE A 43 -5.94 9.46 -21.88
C ILE A 43 -5.29 8.07 -21.91
N GLN A 44 -5.94 7.12 -22.60
CA GLN A 44 -5.37 5.80 -22.83
C GLN A 44 -4.05 5.87 -23.62
N ALA A 45 -3.96 6.78 -24.60
CA ALA A 45 -2.72 7.02 -25.34
C ALA A 45 -1.59 7.53 -24.42
N GLY A 46 -1.86 8.50 -23.54
CA GLY A 46 -0.92 9.00 -22.55
C GLY A 46 -0.44 7.91 -21.58
N LEU A 47 -1.36 7.08 -21.08
CA LEU A 47 -1.01 5.94 -20.23
C LEU A 47 -0.15 4.90 -20.98
N ASN A 48 -0.49 4.57 -22.23
CA ASN A 48 0.29 3.66 -23.06
C ASN A 48 1.70 4.20 -23.36
N TYR A 49 1.82 5.52 -23.55
CA TYR A 49 3.12 6.17 -23.70
C TYR A 49 3.98 5.97 -22.45
N LEU A 50 3.42 6.20 -21.27
CA LEU A 50 4.09 5.98 -19.99
C LEU A 50 4.47 4.51 -19.76
N LEU A 51 3.59 3.56 -20.12
CA LEU A 51 3.89 2.12 -20.06
C LEU A 51 5.13 1.75 -20.87
N LYS A 52 5.21 2.25 -22.11
CA LYS A 52 6.37 2.01 -22.97
C LYS A 52 7.66 2.56 -22.37
N LEU A 53 7.60 3.73 -21.71
CA LEU A 53 8.77 4.29 -21.02
C LEU A 53 9.23 3.37 -19.89
N ASN A 54 8.30 2.80 -19.13
CA ASN A 54 8.64 1.87 -18.05
C ASN A 54 9.26 0.56 -18.58
N GLU A 55 8.82 0.10 -19.75
CA GLU A 55 9.34 -1.12 -20.40
C GLU A 55 10.70 -0.90 -21.09
N THR A 56 11.13 0.34 -21.24
CA THR A 56 12.34 0.68 -21.99
C THR A 56 13.31 1.51 -21.15
N PRO A 57 14.04 0.90 -20.19
CA PRO A 57 14.92 1.62 -19.26
C PRO A 57 16.05 2.44 -19.92
N ALA A 58 16.34 2.17 -21.19
CA ALA A 58 17.31 2.94 -21.96
C ALA A 58 16.80 4.34 -22.35
N VAL A 59 15.49 4.57 -22.29
CA VAL A 59 14.88 5.86 -22.63
C VAL A 59 14.98 6.80 -21.42
N THR A 60 15.80 7.82 -21.55
CA THR A 60 16.02 8.85 -20.52
C THR A 60 15.38 10.20 -20.89
N THR A 61 14.69 10.25 -22.01
CA THR A 61 14.03 11.45 -22.52
C THR A 61 12.51 11.23 -22.57
N ILE A 62 11.75 12.30 -22.39
CA ILE A 62 10.31 12.30 -22.42
C ILE A 62 9.82 13.37 -23.41
N ALA A 63 8.69 13.10 -24.07
CA ALA A 63 7.96 14.06 -24.89
C ALA A 63 6.77 14.60 -24.05
N PRO A 64 6.88 15.76 -23.39
CA PRO A 64 5.82 16.27 -22.51
C PRO A 64 4.48 16.50 -23.20
N GLY A 65 4.51 16.78 -24.51
CA GLY A 65 3.31 16.96 -25.33
C GLY A 65 2.36 15.74 -25.34
N GLU A 66 2.91 14.52 -25.27
CA GLU A 66 2.13 13.29 -25.21
C GLU A 66 1.32 13.16 -23.90
N LEU A 67 1.67 13.94 -22.89
CA LEU A 67 1.02 13.90 -21.57
C LEU A 67 -0.04 14.99 -21.39
N VAL A 68 -0.15 15.96 -22.30
CA VAL A 68 -1.08 17.10 -22.16
C VAL A 68 -2.51 16.63 -21.87
N PRO A 69 -3.12 15.71 -22.66
CA PRO A 69 -4.48 15.27 -22.37
C PRO A 69 -4.62 14.59 -21.00
N LEU A 70 -3.60 13.83 -20.57
CA LEU A 70 -3.60 13.17 -19.27
C LEU A 70 -3.56 14.18 -18.11
N ILE A 71 -2.73 15.22 -18.25
CA ILE A 71 -2.64 16.28 -17.23
C ILE A 71 -3.93 17.10 -17.16
N ASP A 72 -4.48 17.49 -18.32
CA ASP A 72 -5.77 18.21 -18.37
C ASP A 72 -6.90 17.36 -17.77
N PHE A 73 -6.90 16.06 -18.02
CA PHE A 73 -7.86 15.13 -17.41
C PHE A 73 -7.74 15.11 -15.89
N ILE A 74 -6.52 15.07 -15.34
CA ILE A 74 -6.28 15.07 -13.88
C ILE A 74 -6.64 16.42 -13.27
N LEU A 75 -6.36 17.53 -13.95
CA LEU A 75 -6.67 18.88 -13.47
C LEU A 75 -8.17 19.19 -13.50
N ALA A 76 -8.93 18.52 -14.36
CA ALA A 76 -10.40 18.70 -14.40
C ALA A 76 -11.03 18.07 -13.13
N ASP A 77 -12.06 18.77 -12.62
CA ASP A 77 -12.84 18.25 -11.50
C ASP A 77 -13.59 16.98 -11.90
N LYS A 78 -13.50 15.95 -11.08
CA LYS A 78 -14.20 14.68 -11.27
C LYS A 78 -15.28 14.51 -10.24
N ALA A 79 -16.40 13.90 -10.65
CA ALA A 79 -17.41 13.51 -9.68
C ALA A 79 -16.85 12.39 -8.76
N ALA A 80 -17.11 12.52 -7.46
CA ALA A 80 -16.72 11.52 -6.51
C ALA A 80 -17.34 10.15 -6.89
N GLY A 81 -16.51 9.13 -7.00
CA GLY A 81 -16.95 7.78 -7.34
C GLY A 81 -17.09 7.48 -8.84
N ASP A 82 -16.69 8.39 -9.74
CA ASP A 82 -16.61 8.08 -11.17
C ASP A 82 -15.66 6.88 -11.38
N LEU A 83 -16.18 5.89 -12.11
CA LEU A 83 -15.43 4.71 -12.54
C LEU A 83 -15.03 4.86 -13.99
N TYR A 84 -13.79 4.57 -14.27
CA TYR A 84 -13.27 4.58 -15.63
C TYR A 84 -12.74 3.18 -15.98
N HIS A 85 -13.10 2.69 -17.16
CA HIS A 85 -12.62 1.43 -17.72
C HIS A 85 -11.71 1.70 -18.90
N SER A 86 -10.72 0.85 -19.09
CA SER A 86 -9.96 0.81 -20.34
C SER A 86 -10.74 0.02 -21.39
N THR A 87 -10.78 0.54 -22.60
CA THR A 87 -11.36 -0.16 -23.78
C THR A 87 -10.30 -0.78 -24.67
N THR A 88 -9.01 -0.66 -24.30
CA THR A 88 -7.90 -1.19 -25.12
C THR A 88 -7.35 -2.47 -24.51
N ASP A 89 -7.03 -3.45 -25.37
CA ASP A 89 -6.38 -4.71 -24.99
C ASP A 89 -4.95 -4.52 -24.44
N ARG A 90 -4.41 -3.30 -24.55
CA ARG A 90 -3.06 -2.96 -24.08
C ARG A 90 -3.00 -2.58 -22.60
N LEU A 91 -4.13 -2.16 -22.03
CA LEU A 91 -4.22 -1.85 -20.61
C LEU A 91 -4.93 -3.00 -19.91
N PRO A 92 -4.34 -3.59 -18.86
CA PRO A 92 -4.99 -4.64 -18.12
C PRO A 92 -6.34 -4.19 -17.54
N ASN A 93 -7.30 -5.08 -17.42
CA ASN A 93 -8.57 -4.85 -16.75
C ASN A 93 -8.63 -5.64 -15.44
N PRO A 94 -9.29 -5.15 -14.40
CA PRO A 94 -9.95 -3.83 -14.29
C PRO A 94 -8.97 -2.69 -13.99
N LEU A 95 -9.21 -1.52 -14.60
CA LEU A 95 -8.56 -0.25 -14.26
C LEU A 95 -9.44 0.50 -13.28
N VAL A 96 -8.85 1.10 -12.24
CA VAL A 96 -9.51 2.06 -11.37
C VAL A 96 -8.73 3.38 -11.37
N TYR A 97 -9.43 4.47 -11.55
CA TYR A 97 -8.92 5.82 -11.39
C TYR A 97 -9.39 6.41 -10.07
N HIS A 98 -8.49 7.07 -9.36
CA HIS A 98 -8.78 7.82 -8.14
C HIS A 98 -8.07 9.16 -8.18
N GLN A 99 -8.73 10.20 -7.68
CA GLN A 99 -8.20 11.57 -7.64
C GLN A 99 -8.24 12.08 -6.21
N LEU A 100 -7.17 12.75 -5.77
CA LEU A 100 -7.13 13.44 -4.49
C LEU A 100 -6.35 14.74 -4.61
N ASP A 101 -6.72 15.72 -3.79
CA ASP A 101 -6.01 16.97 -3.61
C ASP A 101 -5.22 16.90 -2.29
N LEU A 102 -3.98 17.40 -2.33
CA LEU A 102 -3.05 17.45 -1.21
C LEU A 102 -2.68 18.91 -0.94
N ALA A 103 -2.93 19.39 0.28
CA ALA A 103 -2.64 20.78 0.70
C ALA A 103 -1.13 20.94 1.03
N GLN A 104 -0.28 20.51 0.12
CA GLN A 104 1.19 20.55 0.25
C GLN A 104 1.84 20.92 -1.08
N PRO A 105 3.01 21.61 -1.07
CA PRO A 105 3.81 21.77 -2.27
C PRO A 105 4.32 20.43 -2.80
N LEU A 106 4.46 20.29 -4.12
CA LEU A 106 5.01 19.08 -4.74
C LEU A 106 6.41 18.75 -4.21
N ALA A 107 7.24 19.76 -3.97
CA ALA A 107 8.58 19.57 -3.39
C ALA A 107 8.53 18.87 -2.02
N THR A 108 7.55 19.20 -1.18
CA THR A 108 7.36 18.55 0.11
C THR A 108 7.02 17.06 -0.08
N ILE A 109 6.10 16.74 -0.98
CA ILE A 109 5.74 15.34 -1.26
C ILE A 109 6.96 14.55 -1.72
N VAL A 110 7.75 15.12 -2.66
CA VAL A 110 8.96 14.47 -3.19
C VAL A 110 10.03 14.30 -2.11
N GLN A 111 10.17 15.25 -1.19
CA GLN A 111 11.11 15.14 -0.06
C GLN A 111 10.84 13.96 0.86
N TYR A 112 9.58 13.60 1.07
CA TYR A 112 9.23 12.44 1.90
C TYR A 112 9.20 11.15 1.11
N ALA A 113 8.46 11.11 -0.01
CA ALA A 113 8.18 9.88 -0.74
C ALA A 113 9.36 9.36 -1.57
N PHE A 114 10.29 10.24 -1.97
CA PHE A 114 11.41 9.92 -2.87
C PHE A 114 12.76 10.35 -2.30
N HIS A 115 12.91 10.24 -1.01
CA HIS A 115 14.15 10.55 -0.31
C HIS A 115 15.13 9.34 -0.36
N PRO A 116 16.45 9.56 -0.48
CA PRO A 116 17.43 8.46 -0.57
C PRO A 116 17.53 7.59 0.70
N VAL A 117 17.14 8.10 1.86
CA VAL A 117 17.28 7.43 3.17
C VAL A 117 15.93 7.11 3.81
N ILE A 118 14.94 7.98 3.65
CA ILE A 118 13.60 7.73 4.20
C ILE A 118 13.00 6.52 3.47
N PRO A 119 12.45 5.52 4.19
CA PRO A 119 11.76 4.42 3.54
C PRO A 119 10.65 4.90 2.60
N SER A 120 10.63 4.43 1.35
CA SER A 120 9.69 4.93 0.31
C SER A 120 8.23 4.73 0.69
N HIS A 121 7.92 3.84 1.62
CA HIS A 121 6.57 3.61 2.15
C HIS A 121 6.15 4.57 3.29
N VAL A 122 6.94 5.57 3.64
CA VAL A 122 6.68 6.50 4.77
C VAL A 122 5.29 7.16 4.70
N LEU A 123 4.79 7.43 3.50
CA LEU A 123 3.46 7.99 3.26
C LEU A 123 2.39 6.94 2.95
N ALA A 124 2.72 5.65 2.98
CA ALA A 124 1.85 4.53 2.60
C ALA A 124 1.74 3.47 3.70
N LEU A 125 1.89 3.85 4.98
CA LEU A 125 1.98 2.94 6.13
C LEU A 125 0.75 2.05 6.35
N SER A 126 -0.42 2.46 5.82
CA SER A 126 -1.64 1.63 5.83
C SER A 126 -1.62 0.51 4.81
N SER A 127 -0.84 0.64 3.73
CA SER A 127 -0.89 -0.22 2.56
C SER A 127 0.39 -1.00 2.32
N VAL A 128 1.52 -0.45 2.76
CA VAL A 128 2.85 -1.04 2.56
C VAL A 128 3.51 -1.29 3.89
N ARG A 129 3.94 -2.52 4.14
CA ARG A 129 4.68 -2.91 5.34
C ARG A 129 6.10 -2.37 5.31
N HIS A 130 6.80 -2.64 4.21
CA HIS A 130 8.11 -2.06 3.92
C HIS A 130 8.39 -2.05 2.43
N SER A 131 9.24 -1.11 2.01
CA SER A 131 9.76 -1.04 0.66
C SER A 131 11.16 -0.46 0.66
N TYR A 132 11.96 -0.85 -0.32
CA TYR A 132 13.31 -0.34 -0.51
C TYR A 132 13.77 -0.49 -1.96
N TRP A 133 14.60 0.43 -2.40
CA TRP A 133 15.21 0.39 -3.73
C TRP A 133 16.31 -0.67 -3.78
N LYS A 134 16.19 -1.63 -4.68
CA LYS A 134 17.22 -2.62 -4.99
C LYS A 134 18.24 -2.06 -5.96
N GLU A 135 17.75 -1.30 -6.94
CA GLU A 135 18.54 -0.72 -8.01
C GLU A 135 17.97 0.63 -8.44
N VAL A 136 18.84 1.55 -8.79
CA VAL A 136 18.51 2.83 -9.43
C VAL A 136 19.43 3.01 -10.63
N ASN A 137 18.84 3.18 -11.81
CA ASN A 137 19.57 3.27 -13.09
C ASN A 137 20.55 2.09 -13.31
N GLY A 138 20.09 0.87 -13.00
CA GLY A 138 20.85 -0.38 -13.16
C GLY A 138 22.00 -0.57 -12.17
N LYS A 139 22.04 0.19 -11.08
CA LYS A 139 23.07 0.07 -10.04
C LYS A 139 22.43 -0.10 -8.65
N PRO A 140 23.02 -0.91 -7.76
CA PRO A 140 22.57 -1.07 -6.38
C PRO A 140 22.94 0.19 -5.57
N GLN A 141 22.13 1.23 -5.71
CA GLN A 141 22.32 2.53 -5.07
C GLN A 141 20.97 3.14 -4.68
N PRO A 142 20.94 4.05 -3.69
CA PRO A 142 19.71 4.77 -3.34
C PRO A 142 19.34 5.77 -4.44
N LEU A 143 18.14 6.36 -4.29
CA LEU A 143 17.73 7.50 -5.11
C LEU A 143 18.73 8.65 -5.02
N PRO A 144 18.86 9.47 -6.07
CA PRO A 144 19.67 10.68 -6.02
C PRO A 144 19.23 11.60 -4.87
N ALA A 145 20.19 12.19 -4.20
CA ALA A 145 19.90 13.25 -3.24
C ALA A 145 19.31 14.48 -3.95
N ASN A 146 18.51 15.26 -3.23
CA ASN A 146 17.98 16.54 -3.72
C ASN A 146 17.04 16.45 -4.94
N LEU A 147 16.26 15.37 -5.07
CA LEU A 147 15.22 15.28 -6.12
C LEU A 147 14.19 16.42 -5.99
N ALA A 148 13.80 16.78 -4.76
CA ALA A 148 12.91 17.90 -4.53
C ALA A 148 13.49 19.24 -4.97
N GLY A 149 14.80 19.46 -4.79
CA GLY A 149 15.48 20.68 -5.26
C GLY A 149 15.49 20.81 -6.79
N ARG A 150 15.42 19.68 -7.51
CA ARG A 150 15.31 19.70 -8.96
C ARG A 150 13.98 20.26 -9.47
N LEU A 151 12.92 20.22 -8.64
CA LEU A 151 11.61 20.81 -8.97
C LEU A 151 11.64 22.34 -9.06
N ALA A 152 12.64 23.00 -8.49
CA ALA A 152 12.82 24.45 -8.61
C ALA A 152 13.22 24.87 -10.03
N ASP A 153 13.86 23.97 -10.79
CA ASP A 153 14.21 24.18 -12.20
C ASP A 153 13.81 22.93 -13.02
N PRO A 154 12.50 22.76 -13.33
CA PRO A 154 12.00 21.63 -14.09
C PRO A 154 12.21 21.74 -15.60
N GLY A 155 13.04 22.69 -16.04
CA GLY A 155 13.29 22.97 -17.47
C GLY A 155 13.91 21.78 -18.21
N THR A 156 14.70 20.96 -17.52
CA THR A 156 15.23 19.71 -18.05
C THR A 156 14.47 18.54 -17.44
N PRO A 157 13.74 17.76 -18.26
CA PRO A 157 13.08 16.56 -17.77
C PRO A 157 14.04 15.58 -17.12
N LEU A 158 13.60 14.93 -16.06
CA LEU A 158 14.35 13.88 -15.37
C LEU A 158 13.59 12.56 -15.50
N VAL A 159 14.29 11.51 -15.87
CA VAL A 159 13.75 10.14 -15.88
C VAL A 159 14.70 9.25 -15.07
N ILE A 160 14.17 8.52 -14.10
CA ILE A 160 14.91 7.58 -13.27
C ILE A 160 14.21 6.24 -13.36
N HIS A 161 14.94 5.19 -13.72
CA HIS A 161 14.46 3.82 -13.70
C HIS A 161 15.08 3.07 -12.53
N GLY A 162 14.36 2.09 -12.00
CA GLY A 162 14.91 1.24 -10.95
C GLY A 162 14.03 0.09 -10.60
N VAL A 163 14.50 -0.72 -9.67
CA VAL A 163 13.78 -1.85 -9.09
C VAL A 163 13.56 -1.57 -7.61
N GLU A 164 12.32 -1.56 -7.19
CA GLU A 164 11.92 -1.43 -5.80
C GLU A 164 11.31 -2.73 -5.32
N HIS A 165 11.73 -3.19 -4.15
CA HIS A 165 11.08 -4.28 -3.45
C HIS A 165 9.95 -3.74 -2.59
N GLU A 166 8.79 -4.40 -2.59
CA GLU A 166 7.64 -4.02 -1.79
C GLU A 166 7.01 -5.25 -1.13
N GLU A 167 6.70 -5.13 0.16
CA GLU A 167 5.83 -6.05 0.87
C GLU A 167 4.64 -5.26 1.39
N ILE A 168 3.43 -5.64 0.98
CA ILE A 168 2.20 -4.92 1.33
C ILE A 168 1.72 -5.26 2.75
N ALA A 169 0.95 -4.34 3.34
CA ALA A 169 0.18 -4.61 4.55
C ALA A 169 -0.95 -5.61 4.26
N PRO A 170 -1.48 -6.32 5.28
CA PRO A 170 -2.59 -7.24 5.09
C PRO A 170 -3.80 -6.55 4.46
N ASP A 171 -4.33 -7.17 3.42
CA ASP A 171 -5.58 -6.74 2.80
C ASP A 171 -6.75 -6.86 3.79
N LEU A 172 -7.60 -5.83 3.86
CA LEU A 172 -8.72 -5.78 4.80
C LEU A 172 -9.78 -6.86 4.54
N PHE A 173 -9.89 -7.33 3.31
CA PHE A 173 -10.90 -8.30 2.91
C PHE A 173 -10.45 -9.75 3.14
N SER A 174 -9.24 -10.10 2.70
CA SER A 174 -8.72 -11.48 2.77
C SER A 174 -7.71 -11.69 3.90
N GLY A 175 -7.13 -10.62 4.42
CA GLY A 175 -5.99 -10.66 5.32
C GLY A 175 -4.68 -11.08 4.62
N ALA A 176 -4.70 -11.29 3.31
CA ALA A 176 -3.50 -11.68 2.58
C ALA A 176 -2.50 -10.54 2.46
N TYR A 177 -1.22 -10.84 2.52
CA TYR A 177 -0.15 -9.94 2.15
C TYR A 177 0.84 -10.64 1.23
N TYR A 178 1.49 -9.85 0.38
CA TYR A 178 2.34 -10.31 -0.71
C TYR A 178 3.64 -9.53 -0.73
N SER A 179 4.68 -10.16 -1.28
CA SER A 179 6.00 -9.58 -1.48
C SER A 179 6.38 -9.74 -2.95
N TYR A 180 6.86 -8.67 -3.57
CA TYR A 180 7.20 -8.62 -4.99
C TYR A 180 8.17 -7.48 -5.31
N ASP A 181 8.77 -7.55 -6.49
CA ASP A 181 9.61 -6.50 -7.03
C ASP A 181 8.82 -5.68 -8.07
N LEU A 182 9.04 -4.37 -8.07
CA LEU A 182 8.45 -3.40 -8.99
C LEU A 182 9.53 -2.81 -9.89
N GLU A 183 9.32 -2.84 -11.20
CA GLU A 183 9.98 -1.95 -12.14
C GLU A 183 9.36 -0.57 -11.95
N ARG A 184 10.16 0.37 -11.45
CA ARG A 184 9.69 1.73 -11.18
C ARG A 184 10.36 2.75 -12.07
N THR A 185 9.57 3.66 -12.62
CA THR A 185 10.06 4.82 -13.36
C THR A 185 9.53 6.09 -12.71
N LEU A 186 10.44 6.98 -12.34
CA LEU A 186 10.13 8.32 -11.84
C LEU A 186 10.40 9.33 -12.95
N ILE A 187 9.45 10.24 -13.17
CA ILE A 187 9.55 11.26 -14.19
C ILE A 187 9.26 12.62 -13.56
N MET A 188 10.11 13.59 -13.82
CA MET A 188 9.86 14.99 -13.55
C MET A 188 9.89 15.76 -14.86
N CYS A 189 8.87 16.55 -15.11
CA CYS A 189 8.82 17.38 -16.30
C CYS A 189 7.87 18.57 -16.11
N ARG A 190 7.85 19.47 -17.11
CA ARG A 190 6.85 20.52 -17.22
C ARG A 190 5.89 20.21 -18.35
N VAL A 191 4.58 20.25 -18.10
CA VAL A 191 3.52 20.00 -19.07
C VAL A 191 2.53 21.14 -19.02
N SER A 192 2.28 21.83 -20.13
CA SER A 192 1.36 22.98 -20.22
C SER A 192 1.61 24.04 -19.12
N GLY A 193 2.88 24.26 -18.75
CA GLY A 193 3.26 25.22 -17.71
C GLY A 193 3.22 24.67 -16.28
N HIS A 194 2.62 23.52 -16.02
CA HIS A 194 2.55 22.88 -14.70
C HIS A 194 3.78 22.03 -14.41
N THR A 195 4.24 22.05 -13.17
CA THR A 195 5.26 21.11 -12.68
C THR A 195 4.60 19.78 -12.37
N VAL A 196 5.14 18.71 -12.97
CA VAL A 196 4.57 17.35 -12.91
C VAL A 196 5.62 16.38 -12.39
N TRP A 197 5.21 15.53 -11.45
CA TRP A 197 5.94 14.37 -11.00
C TRP A 197 5.11 13.11 -11.25
N ILE A 198 5.70 12.12 -11.91
CA ILE A 198 5.01 10.86 -12.22
C ILE A 198 5.80 9.71 -11.60
N SER A 199 5.10 8.82 -10.93
CA SER A 199 5.62 7.55 -10.43
C SER A 199 4.88 6.41 -11.12
N LEU A 200 5.59 5.67 -11.96
CA LEU A 200 5.13 4.45 -12.60
C LEU A 200 5.65 3.26 -11.81
N ALA A 201 4.83 2.27 -11.59
CA ALA A 201 5.27 1.02 -10.98
C ALA A 201 4.56 -0.16 -11.67
N ARG A 202 5.36 -1.14 -12.11
CA ARG A 202 4.88 -2.39 -12.69
C ARG A 202 5.51 -3.55 -11.94
N GLN A 203 4.70 -4.48 -11.51
CA GLN A 203 5.21 -5.72 -10.94
C GLN A 203 6.02 -6.49 -11.99
N ARG A 204 7.25 -6.86 -11.61
CA ARG A 204 8.21 -7.49 -12.51
C ARG A 204 7.86 -8.94 -12.80
N ASP A 205 7.63 -9.70 -11.74
CA ASP A 205 7.31 -11.12 -11.77
C ASP A 205 6.13 -11.40 -10.85
N ARG A 206 5.54 -12.59 -10.95
CA ARG A 206 4.55 -13.04 -9.98
C ARG A 206 5.09 -12.92 -8.56
N SER A 207 4.24 -12.44 -7.62
CA SER A 207 4.61 -12.31 -6.21
C SER A 207 5.05 -13.65 -5.60
N ASP A 208 5.69 -13.59 -4.45
CA ASP A 208 5.77 -14.72 -3.55
C ASP A 208 4.37 -15.23 -3.22
N VAL A 209 4.28 -16.48 -2.72
CA VAL A 209 3.02 -17.03 -2.20
C VAL A 209 2.46 -16.10 -1.15
N GLY A 210 1.22 -15.70 -1.31
CA GLY A 210 0.50 -14.89 -0.35
C GLY A 210 0.53 -15.53 1.03
N ARG A 211 0.69 -14.70 2.06
CA ARG A 211 0.69 -15.13 3.45
C ARG A 211 -0.45 -14.48 4.18
N LYS A 212 -0.87 -15.09 5.27
CA LYS A 212 -1.93 -14.57 6.11
C LYS A 212 -1.41 -13.49 7.06
N GLY A 213 -2.10 -12.38 7.10
CA GLY A 213 -1.96 -11.34 8.12
C GLY A 213 -3.28 -11.12 8.85
N VAL A 214 -3.23 -10.30 9.88
CA VAL A 214 -4.39 -9.89 10.68
C VAL A 214 -4.32 -8.40 10.94
N VAL A 215 -5.44 -7.72 10.73
CA VAL A 215 -5.63 -6.32 11.13
C VAL A 215 -6.26 -6.30 12.53
N LEU A 216 -5.62 -5.61 13.46
CA LEU A 216 -6.06 -5.52 14.85
C LEU A 216 -6.70 -4.17 15.14
N GLY A 217 -7.99 -4.19 15.48
CA GLY A 217 -8.77 -2.98 15.74
C GLY A 217 -9.11 -2.19 14.48
N PRO A 218 -9.37 -0.88 14.61
CA PRO A 218 -9.61 -0.01 13.47
C PRO A 218 -8.38 0.09 12.55
N ASP A 219 -8.62 0.17 11.24
CA ASP A 219 -7.55 0.21 10.24
C ASP A 219 -6.65 1.44 10.38
N GLU A 220 -7.24 2.56 10.80
CA GLU A 220 -6.54 3.82 11.07
C GLU A 220 -5.46 3.68 12.16
N GLY A 221 -5.53 2.62 12.96
CA GLY A 221 -4.53 2.31 13.98
C GLY A 221 -3.25 1.69 13.43
N TRP A 222 -3.23 1.21 12.18
CA TRP A 222 -2.11 0.51 11.54
C TRP A 222 -1.52 -0.61 12.40
N ASN A 223 -2.39 -1.44 13.00
CA ASN A 223 -1.97 -2.54 13.85
C ASN A 223 -2.09 -3.85 13.08
N TYR A 224 -0.99 -4.32 12.55
CA TYR A 224 -0.93 -5.52 11.75
C TYR A 224 -0.11 -6.61 12.41
N LEU A 225 -0.60 -7.86 12.32
CA LEU A 225 0.19 -9.05 12.60
C LEU A 225 0.44 -9.79 11.30
N TYR A 226 1.66 -10.22 11.10
CA TYR A 226 2.11 -10.94 9.92
C TYR A 226 2.40 -12.37 10.31
N THR A 227 1.59 -13.33 9.86
CA THR A 227 1.86 -14.74 10.12
C THR A 227 2.85 -15.28 9.09
N GLY A 228 3.59 -16.32 9.45
CA GLY A 228 4.41 -17.06 8.47
C GLY A 228 3.61 -18.04 7.63
N GLU A 229 2.30 -18.17 7.86
CA GLU A 229 1.44 -19.15 7.19
C GLU A 229 1.23 -18.77 5.73
N LYS A 230 1.57 -19.70 4.84
CA LYS A 230 1.39 -19.53 3.39
C LYS A 230 -0.06 -19.83 2.98
N GLY A 231 -0.51 -19.12 1.96
CA GLY A 231 -1.83 -19.29 1.39
C GLY A 231 -2.93 -18.50 2.09
N ILE A 232 -4.13 -18.58 1.54
CA ILE A 232 -5.35 -18.02 2.08
C ILE A 232 -6.38 -19.12 2.35
N ASN A 233 -7.21 -18.94 3.38
CA ASN A 233 -8.28 -19.88 3.67
C ASN A 233 -9.40 -19.71 2.64
N ARG A 234 -9.71 -20.80 1.94
CA ARG A 234 -10.80 -20.86 0.99
C ARG A 234 -12.08 -21.35 1.68
N MET A 235 -12.83 -20.47 2.34
CA MET A 235 -14.20 -20.72 2.87
C MET A 235 -14.56 -22.21 3.11
N GLY A 236 -13.83 -22.90 4.00
CA GLY A 236 -14.06 -24.31 4.33
C GLY A 236 -13.47 -25.35 3.37
N LEU A 237 -12.79 -24.95 2.29
CA LEU A 237 -12.10 -25.85 1.35
C LEU A 237 -10.61 -26.01 1.61
N GLY A 238 -10.12 -25.46 2.74
CA GLY A 238 -8.69 -25.51 3.12
C GLY A 238 -7.89 -24.31 2.60
N TRP A 239 -6.56 -24.43 2.76
CA TRP A 239 -5.61 -23.39 2.35
C TRP A 239 -5.22 -23.57 0.89
N VAL A 240 -5.14 -22.46 0.15
CA VAL A 240 -4.69 -22.44 -1.24
C VAL A 240 -3.57 -21.41 -1.40
N ASP A 241 -2.57 -21.75 -2.21
CA ASP A 241 -1.53 -20.82 -2.61
C ASP A 241 -2.15 -19.73 -3.47
N SER A 242 -2.02 -18.49 -3.03
CA SER A 242 -2.50 -17.31 -3.75
C SER A 242 -1.31 -16.43 -4.15
N TYR A 243 -1.50 -15.70 -5.22
CA TYR A 243 -0.46 -14.85 -5.81
C TYR A 243 -1.05 -13.53 -6.28
N MET A 244 -0.27 -12.49 -6.22
CA MET A 244 -0.46 -11.31 -7.05
C MET A 244 0.26 -11.58 -8.38
N TYR A 245 -0.50 -11.68 -9.47
CA TYR A 245 0.02 -11.99 -10.79
C TYR A 245 0.54 -10.76 -11.49
N GLU A 246 -0.19 -9.65 -11.33
CA GLU A 246 0.13 -8.37 -11.94
C GLU A 246 -0.32 -7.24 -11.03
N ALA A 247 0.52 -6.27 -10.84
CA ALA A 247 0.18 -4.99 -10.26
C ALA A 247 0.83 -3.89 -11.10
N PHE A 248 0.04 -2.88 -11.44
CA PHE A 248 0.50 -1.73 -12.18
C PHE A 248 -0.13 -0.47 -11.60
N SER A 249 0.65 0.60 -11.50
CA SER A 249 0.13 1.90 -11.10
C SER A 249 0.85 3.05 -11.81
N VAL A 250 0.06 4.06 -12.16
CA VAL A 250 0.53 5.37 -12.59
C VAL A 250 0.02 6.38 -11.59
N ILE A 251 0.92 7.04 -10.89
CA ILE A 251 0.59 8.12 -9.95
C ILE A 251 1.17 9.41 -10.52
N VAL A 252 0.30 10.37 -10.79
CA VAL A 252 0.67 11.65 -11.39
C VAL A 252 0.36 12.75 -10.39
N TYR A 253 1.36 13.45 -9.95
CA TYR A 253 1.26 14.63 -9.09
C TYR A 253 1.43 15.88 -9.95
N VAL A 254 0.43 16.73 -9.96
CA VAL A 254 0.42 17.99 -10.71
C VAL A 254 0.32 19.14 -9.72
N GLN A 255 1.25 20.08 -9.76
CA GLN A 255 1.13 21.35 -9.06
C GLN A 255 0.49 22.37 -10.01
N PRO A 256 -0.83 22.70 -9.81
CA PRO A 256 -1.55 23.56 -10.76
C PRO A 256 -1.02 24.98 -10.77
N ASP A 257 -0.52 25.46 -9.63
CA ASP A 257 -0.03 26.82 -9.43
C ASP A 257 1.17 26.78 -8.48
N ASP A 258 2.32 27.23 -8.95
CA ASP A 258 3.56 27.25 -8.15
C ASP A 258 3.46 28.13 -6.89
N ALA A 259 2.52 29.10 -6.88
CA ALA A 259 2.29 29.99 -5.73
C ALA A 259 1.39 29.37 -4.64
N ARG A 260 0.73 28.26 -4.91
CA ARG A 260 -0.19 27.61 -3.96
C ARG A 260 0.38 26.27 -3.49
N PRO A 261 0.33 25.98 -2.18
CA PRO A 261 0.70 24.67 -1.65
C PRO A 261 -0.42 23.64 -1.91
N LEU A 262 -0.70 23.38 -3.18
CA LEU A 262 -1.74 22.45 -3.62
C LEU A 262 -1.18 21.56 -4.72
N VAL A 263 -1.31 20.27 -4.54
CA VAL A 263 -1.00 19.25 -5.55
C VAL A 263 -2.26 18.44 -5.83
N ARG A 264 -2.64 18.34 -7.10
CA ARG A 264 -3.66 17.40 -7.54
C ARG A 264 -3.00 16.10 -7.96
N CYS A 265 -3.45 15.01 -7.39
CA CYS A 265 -2.90 13.68 -7.64
C CYS A 265 -3.94 12.82 -8.36
N GLY A 266 -3.57 12.26 -9.52
CA GLY A 266 -4.32 11.25 -10.24
C GLY A 266 -3.65 9.89 -10.12
N ILE A 267 -4.40 8.86 -9.71
CA ILE A 267 -3.90 7.50 -9.53
C ILE A 267 -4.68 6.57 -10.46
N PHE A 268 -3.95 5.88 -11.34
CA PHE A 268 -4.46 4.80 -12.17
C PHE A 268 -3.89 3.48 -11.65
N LYS A 269 -4.74 2.51 -11.33
CA LYS A 269 -4.33 1.24 -10.73
C LYS A 269 -4.98 0.07 -11.43
N TRP A 270 -4.16 -0.96 -11.69
CA TRP A 270 -4.56 -2.29 -12.15
C TRP A 270 -4.02 -3.33 -11.19
N LEU A 271 -4.78 -4.37 -11.00
CA LEU A 271 -4.38 -5.45 -10.11
C LEU A 271 -5.04 -6.76 -10.54
N ARG A 272 -4.24 -7.81 -10.64
CA ARG A 272 -4.69 -9.18 -10.86
C ARG A 272 -4.09 -10.09 -9.78
N ALA A 273 -4.92 -10.70 -8.97
CA ALA A 273 -4.49 -11.61 -7.91
C ALA A 273 -5.51 -12.73 -7.71
N GLY A 274 -5.03 -13.87 -7.21
CA GLY A 274 -5.87 -15.02 -6.97
C GLY A 274 -5.06 -16.31 -6.81
N TRP A 275 -5.66 -17.42 -7.24
CA TRP A 275 -5.03 -18.74 -7.23
C TRP A 275 -5.31 -19.47 -8.55
N ASN A 276 -4.46 -20.42 -8.90
CA ASN A 276 -4.58 -21.23 -10.13
C ASN A 276 -4.77 -20.35 -11.38
N ASP A 277 -4.00 -19.27 -11.48
CA ASP A 277 -4.01 -18.24 -12.54
C ASP A 277 -5.37 -17.53 -12.75
N MET A 278 -6.37 -17.79 -11.91
CA MET A 278 -7.65 -17.08 -11.95
C MET A 278 -7.57 -15.76 -11.18
N ASN A 279 -8.15 -14.71 -11.75
CA ASN A 279 -8.28 -13.42 -11.08
C ASN A 279 -9.55 -13.36 -10.22
N PHE A 280 -9.39 -13.04 -8.94
CA PHE A 280 -10.51 -12.82 -8.01
C PHE A 280 -10.63 -11.37 -7.54
N VAL A 281 -9.75 -10.50 -8.03
CA VAL A 281 -9.81 -9.08 -7.73
C VAL A 281 -10.92 -8.43 -8.56
N ARG A 282 -11.77 -7.69 -7.88
CA ARG A 282 -12.83 -6.87 -8.48
C ARG A 282 -12.44 -5.40 -8.39
N GLU A 283 -13.03 -4.57 -9.23
CA GLU A 283 -12.85 -3.12 -9.18
C GLU A 283 -13.11 -2.52 -7.80
N SER A 284 -14.15 -3.01 -7.11
CA SER A 284 -14.47 -2.57 -5.75
C SER A 284 -13.33 -2.82 -4.76
N HIS A 285 -12.57 -3.91 -4.91
CA HIS A 285 -11.40 -4.19 -4.07
C HIS A 285 -10.27 -3.21 -4.35
N ILE A 286 -10.00 -2.91 -5.63
CA ILE A 286 -8.98 -1.94 -6.03
C ILE A 286 -9.37 -0.54 -5.54
N ARG A 287 -10.64 -0.17 -5.69
CA ARG A 287 -11.16 1.12 -5.23
C ARG A 287 -10.97 1.30 -3.73
N SER A 288 -11.47 0.35 -2.92
CA SER A 288 -11.34 0.44 -1.46
C SER A 288 -9.88 0.51 -1.03
N GLY A 289 -8.99 -0.23 -1.72
CA GLY A 289 -7.55 -0.15 -1.48
C GLY A 289 -6.96 1.23 -1.83
N LEU A 290 -7.40 1.85 -2.92
CA LEU A 290 -6.95 3.19 -3.32
C LEU A 290 -7.50 4.29 -2.39
N GLU A 291 -8.76 4.22 -1.99
CA GLU A 291 -9.37 5.15 -1.02
C GLU A 291 -8.61 5.11 0.31
N ARG A 292 -8.36 3.91 0.83
CA ARG A 292 -7.54 3.68 2.02
C ARG A 292 -6.14 4.26 1.90
N TYR A 293 -5.47 4.00 0.78
CA TYR A 293 -4.14 4.55 0.50
C TYR A 293 -4.17 6.08 0.43
N ALA A 294 -5.10 6.65 -0.34
CA ALA A 294 -5.20 8.09 -0.56
C ALA A 294 -5.51 8.85 0.74
N GLU A 295 -6.43 8.33 1.55
CA GLU A 295 -6.78 8.93 2.84
C GLU A 295 -5.60 8.89 3.80
N SER A 296 -4.96 7.73 3.97
CA SER A 296 -3.79 7.59 4.83
C SER A 296 -2.61 8.45 4.34
N PHE A 297 -2.38 8.51 3.03
CA PHE A 297 -1.34 9.35 2.44
C PHE A 297 -1.56 10.83 2.79
N ARG A 298 -2.78 11.33 2.56
CA ARG A 298 -3.16 12.71 2.88
C ARG A 298 -3.03 13.01 4.36
N GLU A 299 -3.57 12.14 5.22
CA GLU A 299 -3.48 12.30 6.67
C GLU A 299 -2.04 12.38 7.17
N ILE A 300 -1.13 11.59 6.61
CA ILE A 300 0.29 11.62 7.00
C ILE A 300 0.95 12.90 6.52
N ILE A 301 0.85 13.23 5.21
CA ILE A 301 1.60 14.35 4.64
C ILE A 301 1.09 15.72 5.12
N GLU A 302 -0.18 15.81 5.50
CA GLU A 302 -0.80 17.02 6.02
C GLU A 302 -0.78 17.10 7.56
N ALA A 303 -0.28 16.07 8.25
CA ALA A 303 -0.25 16.06 9.71
C ALA A 303 0.69 17.15 10.26
N PRO A 304 0.21 18.06 11.12
CA PRO A 304 1.06 19.07 11.74
C PRO A 304 2.21 18.50 12.57
N SER A 305 2.05 17.25 13.03
CA SER A 305 3.06 16.52 13.82
C SER A 305 4.02 15.70 12.96
N LEU A 306 3.92 15.74 11.63
CA LEU A 306 4.87 15.03 10.76
C LEU A 306 6.26 15.63 10.94
N PRO A 307 7.28 14.86 11.36
CA PRO A 307 8.63 15.38 11.54
C PRO A 307 9.24 15.82 10.22
N ALA A 308 10.12 16.79 10.28
CA ALA A 308 10.91 17.19 9.10
C ALA A 308 11.64 15.98 8.47
N PRO A 309 11.84 15.97 7.14
CA PRO A 309 12.48 14.86 6.43
C PRO A 309 13.80 14.41 7.04
N ASP A 310 14.68 15.35 7.41
CA ASP A 310 15.98 15.04 8.02
C ASP A 310 15.84 14.26 9.34
N ARG A 311 14.82 14.57 10.13
CA ARG A 311 14.56 13.85 11.38
C ARG A 311 14.09 12.43 11.13
N ILE A 312 13.22 12.22 10.13
CA ILE A 312 12.79 10.87 9.74
C ILE A 312 13.98 10.09 9.18
N ALA A 313 14.78 10.71 8.31
CA ALA A 313 15.99 10.10 7.76
C ALA A 313 16.97 9.68 8.85
N ALA A 314 17.27 10.57 9.79
CA ALA A 314 18.16 10.27 10.93
C ALA A 314 17.61 9.11 11.80
N THR A 315 16.28 9.03 11.96
CA THR A 315 15.63 7.92 12.68
C THR A 315 15.75 6.60 11.90
N ALA A 316 15.48 6.63 10.59
CA ALA A 316 15.63 5.45 9.73
C ALA A 316 17.08 4.92 9.74
N GLU A 317 18.07 5.80 9.66
CA GLU A 317 19.49 5.43 9.79
C GLU A 317 19.82 4.86 11.18
N ALA A 318 19.27 5.45 12.24
CA ALA A 318 19.50 4.94 13.60
C ALA A 318 18.94 3.52 13.77
N ILE A 319 17.73 3.25 13.21
CA ILE A 319 17.14 1.91 13.16
C ILE A 319 18.05 0.97 12.34
N GLY A 320 18.51 1.39 11.16
CA GLY A 320 19.40 0.58 10.32
C GLY A 320 20.74 0.23 10.97
N ARG A 321 21.23 1.03 11.94
CA ARG A 321 22.44 0.75 12.72
C ARG A 321 22.23 -0.18 13.92
N MET A 322 20.99 -0.49 14.29
CA MET A 322 20.69 -1.42 15.39
C MET A 322 21.21 -2.83 15.08
N SER A 323 21.74 -3.50 16.10
CA SER A 323 22.04 -4.93 15.99
C SER A 323 20.78 -5.76 15.86
N LEU A 324 20.88 -6.99 15.31
CA LEU A 324 19.74 -7.89 15.21
C LEU A 324 19.09 -8.17 16.58
N ALA A 325 19.89 -8.26 17.63
CA ALA A 325 19.41 -8.44 19.00
C ALA A 325 18.56 -7.25 19.47
N GLN A 326 19.02 -6.01 19.21
CA GLN A 326 18.27 -4.79 19.53
C GLN A 326 16.96 -4.70 18.75
N LEU A 327 16.98 -5.03 17.44
CA LEU A 327 15.78 -5.06 16.61
C LEU A 327 14.75 -6.07 17.16
N LYS A 328 15.20 -7.26 17.55
CA LYS A 328 14.33 -8.28 18.16
C LYS A 328 13.78 -7.85 19.53
N ASP A 329 14.57 -7.14 20.34
CA ASP A 329 14.11 -6.59 21.62
C ASP A 329 13.01 -5.56 21.42
N GLU A 330 13.16 -4.65 20.46
CA GLU A 330 12.10 -3.70 20.11
C GLU A 330 10.87 -4.41 19.55
N GLY A 331 11.07 -5.41 18.70
CA GLY A 331 10.00 -6.26 18.19
C GLY A 331 9.21 -6.95 19.31
N ARG A 332 9.89 -7.48 20.33
CA ARG A 332 9.21 -8.06 21.52
C ARG A 332 8.37 -7.02 22.26
N ARG A 333 8.90 -5.81 22.46
CA ARG A 333 8.15 -4.71 23.08
C ARG A 333 6.92 -4.32 22.27
N HIS A 334 7.05 -4.26 20.93
CA HIS A 334 5.92 -4.02 20.04
C HIS A 334 4.83 -5.08 20.18
N LEU A 335 5.19 -6.36 20.11
CA LEU A 335 4.25 -7.47 20.27
C LEU A 335 3.58 -7.49 21.64
N GLN A 336 4.32 -7.17 22.70
CA GLN A 336 3.75 -7.07 24.05
C GLN A 336 2.69 -5.96 24.13
N ARG A 337 2.95 -4.78 23.55
CA ARG A 337 1.96 -3.69 23.50
C ARG A 337 0.69 -4.10 22.73
N LEU A 338 0.85 -4.78 21.60
CA LEU A 338 -0.29 -5.30 20.86
C LEU A 338 -1.08 -6.31 21.70
N LYS A 339 -0.41 -7.21 22.41
CA LYS A 339 -1.06 -8.17 23.32
C LYS A 339 -1.86 -7.49 24.43
N GLU A 340 -1.25 -6.53 25.11
CA GLU A 340 -1.90 -5.80 26.18
C GLU A 340 -3.14 -5.04 25.72
N ARG A 341 -3.08 -4.48 24.51
CA ARG A 341 -4.18 -3.70 23.95
C ARG A 341 -5.31 -4.57 23.40
N TYR A 342 -5.00 -5.59 22.61
CA TYR A 342 -5.99 -6.36 21.88
C TYR A 342 -6.28 -7.74 22.47
N GLY A 343 -5.39 -8.28 23.30
CA GLY A 343 -5.58 -9.58 23.95
C GLY A 343 -6.76 -9.61 24.91
N ARG A 344 -7.01 -8.49 25.62
CA ARG A 344 -8.14 -8.35 26.54
C ARG A 344 -9.51 -8.30 25.84
N GLU A 345 -9.54 -7.93 24.56
CA GLU A 345 -10.77 -7.81 23.78
C GLU A 345 -11.14 -9.09 23.02
N GLY A 346 -10.41 -10.20 23.23
CA GLY A 346 -10.63 -11.46 22.51
C GLY A 346 -10.35 -11.37 21.01
N ARG A 347 -9.70 -10.31 20.56
CA ARG A 347 -9.41 -10.04 19.13
C ARG A 347 -8.12 -10.70 18.63
N PHE A 348 -7.35 -11.32 19.55
CA PHE A 348 -6.20 -12.11 19.16
C PHE A 348 -6.65 -13.49 18.70
N PRO A 349 -6.10 -14.02 17.60
CA PRO A 349 -6.17 -15.44 17.33
C PRO A 349 -5.27 -16.17 18.35
N ASP A 350 -5.82 -16.46 19.54
CA ASP A 350 -5.11 -16.97 20.73
C ASP A 350 -4.14 -18.11 20.43
N LYS A 351 -4.53 -19.07 19.58
CA LYS A 351 -3.67 -20.19 19.21
C LYS A 351 -2.43 -19.77 18.45
N TRP A 352 -2.56 -18.83 17.53
CA TRP A 352 -1.42 -18.36 16.73
C TRP A 352 -0.48 -17.52 17.58
N TYR A 353 -1.03 -16.59 18.37
CA TYR A 353 -0.24 -15.74 19.25
C TYR A 353 0.58 -16.57 20.24
N ALA A 354 -0.06 -17.53 20.90
CA ALA A 354 0.61 -18.46 21.82
C ALA A 354 1.72 -19.26 21.12
N GLN A 355 1.48 -19.72 19.90
CA GLN A 355 2.47 -20.49 19.15
C GLN A 355 3.62 -19.65 18.58
N ALA A 356 3.32 -18.48 18.05
CA ALA A 356 4.31 -17.69 17.32
C ALA A 356 5.05 -16.70 18.23
N VAL A 357 4.38 -16.11 19.23
CA VAL A 357 4.95 -15.08 20.08
C VAL A 357 5.41 -15.62 21.40
N GLU A 358 4.60 -16.41 22.10
CA GLU A 358 4.97 -16.94 23.43
C GLU A 358 6.05 -18.02 23.35
N LYS A 359 6.08 -18.81 22.29
CA LYS A 359 7.18 -19.75 22.01
C LYS A 359 8.43 -19.10 21.44
N GLY A 360 8.41 -17.78 21.21
CA GLY A 360 9.58 -16.95 20.91
C GLY A 360 10.14 -17.05 19.52
N ASN A 361 9.51 -17.78 18.59
CA ASN A 361 10.09 -18.00 17.26
C ASN A 361 9.55 -17.08 16.14
N TYR A 362 8.51 -16.26 16.41
CA TYR A 362 7.98 -15.33 15.40
C TYR A 362 9.03 -14.34 14.91
N LEU A 363 9.71 -13.65 15.85
CA LEU A 363 10.72 -12.65 15.50
C LEU A 363 11.96 -13.28 14.86
N ASP A 364 12.22 -14.57 15.10
CA ASP A 364 13.34 -15.30 14.50
C ASP A 364 13.11 -15.61 13.02
N GLN A 365 11.86 -15.63 12.59
CA GLN A 365 11.47 -15.84 11.20
C GLN A 365 11.46 -14.54 10.38
N LEU A 366 11.52 -13.37 11.05
CA LEU A 366 11.51 -12.08 10.37
C LEU A 366 12.90 -11.73 9.83
N THR A 367 12.93 -11.23 8.62
CA THR A 367 14.13 -10.65 8.04
C THR A 367 14.48 -9.33 8.72
N ARG A 368 15.71 -8.88 8.57
CA ARG A 368 16.16 -7.59 9.11
C ARG A 368 15.27 -6.43 8.63
N PRO A 369 14.96 -6.27 7.32
CA PRO A 369 14.08 -5.20 6.85
C PRO A 369 12.67 -5.25 7.48
N GLN A 370 12.13 -6.44 7.71
CA GLN A 370 10.82 -6.60 8.37
C GLN A 370 10.84 -6.18 9.84
N LEU A 371 11.94 -6.43 10.57
CA LEU A 371 12.12 -5.95 11.95
C LEU A 371 12.29 -4.42 11.99
N GLU A 372 13.09 -3.86 11.07
CA GLU A 372 13.25 -2.41 10.93
C GLU A 372 11.92 -1.72 10.64
N ALA A 373 11.08 -2.31 9.77
CA ALA A 373 9.75 -1.80 9.44
C ALA A 373 8.81 -1.73 10.66
N ILE A 374 8.84 -2.72 11.54
CA ILE A 374 8.05 -2.70 12.79
C ILE A 374 8.42 -1.50 13.65
N ILE A 375 9.72 -1.25 13.82
CA ILE A 375 10.21 -0.17 14.67
C ILE A 375 9.92 1.19 14.03
N PHE A 376 10.11 1.29 12.72
CA PHE A 376 9.82 2.50 11.96
C PHE A 376 8.32 2.85 12.01
N LEU A 377 7.46 1.86 11.82
CA LEU A 377 6.01 2.03 11.96
C LEU A 377 5.62 2.52 13.36
N ASP A 378 6.19 1.92 14.42
CA ASP A 378 5.96 2.36 15.79
C ASP A 378 6.40 3.81 16.03
N TYR A 379 7.54 4.21 15.48
CA TYR A 379 8.02 5.59 15.54
C TYR A 379 7.02 6.54 14.87
N MET A 380 6.58 6.23 13.65
CA MET A 380 5.61 7.05 12.92
C MET A 380 4.27 7.13 13.65
N LYS A 381 3.76 6.03 14.17
CA LYS A 381 2.51 6.01 14.95
C LYS A 381 2.58 6.90 16.18
N LYS A 382 3.67 6.84 16.94
CA LYS A 382 3.88 7.70 18.12
C LYS A 382 3.90 9.17 17.73
N THR A 383 4.64 9.50 16.68
CA THR A 383 4.82 10.87 16.23
C THR A 383 3.53 11.47 15.69
N LEU A 384 2.73 10.66 14.98
CA LEU A 384 1.44 11.06 14.44
C LEU A 384 0.28 10.96 15.44
N GLY A 385 0.56 10.69 16.72
CA GLY A 385 -0.45 10.61 17.78
C GLY A 385 -1.40 9.41 17.69
N ARG A 386 -1.01 8.35 16.94
CA ARG A 386 -1.84 7.14 16.77
C ARG A 386 -1.65 6.10 17.87
N VAL A 387 -0.78 6.37 18.84
CA VAL A 387 -0.58 5.56 20.05
C VAL A 387 -1.15 6.33 21.24
N PRO A 388 -1.97 5.71 22.10
CA PRO A 388 -2.48 6.36 23.30
C PRO A 388 -1.36 6.90 24.18
N ALA A 389 -1.59 8.06 24.81
CA ALA A 389 -0.59 8.76 25.64
C ALA A 389 -0.01 7.89 26.79
N GLN A 390 -0.77 6.91 27.30
CA GLN A 390 -0.32 5.98 28.33
C GLN A 390 0.84 5.07 27.87
N ASP A 391 0.90 4.73 26.58
CA ASP A 391 1.97 3.91 26.00
C ASP A 391 3.20 4.74 25.63
N SER A 392 3.05 6.07 25.48
CA SER A 392 4.15 6.96 25.10
C SER A 392 5.09 7.30 26.27
N GLN A 393 4.62 7.25 27.52
CA GLN A 393 5.46 7.54 28.70
C GLN A 393 6.51 6.46 28.98
N LEU A 394 6.27 5.22 28.58
CA LEU A 394 7.26 4.12 28.70
C LEU A 394 8.41 4.21 27.70
N ALA A 395 8.26 4.99 26.62
CA ALA A 395 9.22 5.09 25.52
C ALA A 395 10.21 6.27 25.66
N MET A 396 10.03 7.17 26.64
CA MET A 396 10.89 8.36 26.84
C MET A 396 12.01 8.14 27.89
N ARG A 397 12.47 6.94 28.13
CA ARG A 397 13.74 6.78 28.84
C ARG A 397 14.89 6.86 27.85
N PRO A 398 15.70 7.92 27.83
CA PRO A 398 16.91 7.97 27.02
C PRO A 398 17.91 6.98 27.65
N SER A 399 18.04 5.81 27.07
CA SER A 399 19.13 4.88 27.39
C SER A 399 20.39 5.25 26.60
N TYR A 400 20.89 6.47 26.79
CA TYR A 400 22.25 6.81 26.38
C TYR A 400 22.82 7.86 27.35
N SER A 401 23.29 7.40 28.49
CA SER A 401 24.38 8.11 29.18
C SER A 401 25.67 7.75 28.43
N ALA A 402 26.11 8.63 27.55
CA ALA A 402 27.49 8.60 27.10
C ALA A 402 28.39 8.76 28.33
N ARG A 403 29.05 7.69 28.78
CA ARG A 403 30.20 7.83 29.66
C ARG A 403 31.34 8.48 28.81
N PRO A 404 31.93 9.55 29.27
CA PRO A 404 33.17 10.01 28.66
C PRO A 404 34.25 8.95 28.89
N LEU A 405 34.94 8.57 27.85
CA LEU A 405 36.18 7.78 27.93
C LEU A 405 37.28 8.60 28.57
N PRO A 406 38.16 7.97 29.35
CA PRO A 406 39.26 8.62 30.06
C PRO A 406 40.32 9.23 29.15
#